data_65b1c32286de83e992314e278c9adb1a
#
_entry.id   65b1c32286de83e992314e278c9adb1a
#
_cell.length_a   1.000
_cell.length_b   1.000
_cell.length_c   1.000
_cell.angle_alpha   90.00
_cell.angle_beta   90.00
_cell.angle_gamma   90.00
#
_symmetry.space_group_name_H-M   'P 1'
#
loop_
_entity.id
_entity.type
_entity.pdbx_description
1 polymer ?
#
loop_
_entity_poly.entity_id
_entity_poly.type
_entity_poly.pdbx_seq_one_letter_code
_entity_poly.pdbx_strand_id
1 'polypeptide(L)'
;IISLFLLLSGLTAAAQANGAQTNGLFQLPMIPDSISNFNSRCNYFVAHYWDFADLKKCFSSRDKMTDAFDQYLALMPYADADVVYASVDKFMQNVSKRPTDVEFIANLAESRMYADTAAFQSDQLYLRFLDNILKTKKLTKPLQSRYELQSSQLHNSQEGMVAPEFSYTRLDGSKGSYRPDTTQFATIIMLIKPGDSNSDMARLRLDADYKTAQLVKSGRVKIYCIAP
;
A
#
# COMPACT_ATOMS: atom_id res chain seq x y z
N ILE A 1 14.40 7.25 10.67
CA ILE A 1 14.56 5.94 9.99
C ILE A 1 15.82 5.23 10.48
N ILE A 2 17.00 5.87 10.50
CA ILE A 2 18.27 5.25 10.95
C ILE A 2 18.20 4.78 12.43
N SER A 3 17.60 5.57 13.32
CA SER A 3 17.43 5.22 14.72
C SER A 3 16.53 4.00 14.95
N LEU A 4 15.54 3.80 14.09
CA LEU A 4 14.60 2.67 14.15
C LEU A 4 15.24 1.38 13.64
N PHE A 5 16.12 1.46 12.62
CA PHE A 5 16.91 0.33 12.12
C PHE A 5 17.91 -0.19 13.16
N LEU A 6 18.52 0.69 13.94
CA LEU A 6 19.43 0.31 15.03
C LEU A 6 18.71 -0.49 16.14
N LEU A 7 17.42 -0.21 16.38
CA LEU A 7 16.59 -0.98 17.29
C LEU A 7 16.33 -2.42 16.86
N LEU A 8 16.17 -2.63 15.56
CA LEU A 8 15.88 -3.93 14.98
C LEU A 8 17.13 -4.79 14.79
N SER A 9 18.31 -4.18 14.58
CA SER A 9 19.56 -4.89 14.25
C SER A 9 20.32 -5.47 15.44
N GLY A 10 19.92 -5.18 16.67
CA GLY A 10 20.62 -5.70 17.86
C GLY A 10 22.04 -5.17 18.09
N LEU A 11 22.48 -4.15 17.32
CA LEU A 11 23.86 -3.63 17.28
C LEU A 11 24.21 -2.63 18.41
N THR A 12 23.38 -2.53 19.45
CA THR A 12 23.67 -1.63 20.57
C THR A 12 23.53 -2.33 21.93
N ALA A 13 24.37 -3.34 22.15
CA ALA A 13 24.52 -3.91 23.50
C ALA A 13 25.07 -2.89 24.54
N ALA A 14 25.54 -1.72 24.10
CA ALA A 14 26.11 -0.68 24.96
C ALA A 14 25.15 0.48 25.29
N ALA A 15 23.97 0.57 24.65
CA ALA A 15 23.02 1.67 24.89
C ALA A 15 21.73 1.23 25.60
N GLN A 16 21.64 -0.02 26.06
CA GLN A 16 20.49 -0.56 26.80
C GLN A 16 20.60 -0.35 28.30
N ALA A 17 21.15 0.75 28.74
CA ALA A 17 21.00 1.18 30.12
C ALA A 17 19.59 1.77 30.31
N ASN A 18 18.64 0.91 30.71
CA ASN A 18 17.42 1.25 31.48
C ASN A 18 16.50 2.39 30.98
N GLY A 19 16.41 2.68 29.70
CA GLY A 19 15.47 3.69 29.16
C GLY A 19 14.46 3.08 28.21
N ALA A 20 13.18 3.06 28.58
CA ALA A 20 12.10 2.76 27.65
C ALA A 20 12.20 3.68 26.43
N GLN A 21 12.32 3.12 25.23
CA GLN A 21 12.43 3.91 24.03
C GLN A 21 11.09 4.51 23.67
N THR A 22 11.10 5.76 23.17
CA THR A 22 9.89 6.48 22.81
C THR A 22 10.05 7.10 21.42
N ASN A 23 8.96 7.17 20.67
CA ASN A 23 8.89 7.94 19.41
C ASN A 23 8.51 9.42 19.63
N GLY A 24 8.55 9.91 20.88
CA GLY A 24 8.15 11.27 21.24
C GLY A 24 6.64 11.44 21.47
N LEU A 25 5.84 10.37 21.27
CA LEU A 25 4.40 10.36 21.50
C LEU A 25 3.99 9.30 22.52
N PHE A 26 4.58 8.10 22.44
CA PHE A 26 4.37 6.99 23.36
C PHE A 26 5.61 6.09 23.43
N GLN A 27 5.63 5.21 24.41
CA GLN A 27 6.69 4.21 24.57
C GLN A 27 6.59 3.16 23.47
N LEU A 28 7.73 2.84 22.85
CA LEU A 28 7.83 1.76 21.85
C LEU A 28 7.92 0.38 22.53
N PRO A 29 7.48 -0.69 21.85
CA PRO A 29 7.61 -2.04 22.39
C PRO A 29 9.06 -2.46 22.52
N MET A 30 9.40 -3.11 23.65
CA MET A 30 10.69 -3.73 23.86
C MET A 30 10.66 -5.15 23.26
N ILE A 31 11.56 -5.42 22.31
CA ILE A 31 11.63 -6.75 21.71
C ILE A 31 12.38 -7.69 22.67
N PRO A 32 11.82 -8.84 23.05
CA PRO A 32 12.49 -9.81 23.91
C PRO A 32 13.83 -10.28 23.29
N ASP A 33 14.86 -10.43 24.12
CA ASP A 33 16.19 -10.90 23.69
C ASP A 33 16.16 -12.31 23.09
N SER A 34 15.17 -13.12 23.46
CA SER A 34 14.92 -14.45 22.88
C SER A 34 14.58 -14.42 21.38
N ILE A 35 14.14 -13.26 20.84
CA ILE A 35 13.84 -13.09 19.43
C ILE A 35 15.09 -12.53 18.72
N SER A 36 15.88 -13.42 18.08
CA SER A 36 17.13 -13.07 17.43
C SER A 36 17.00 -12.82 15.91
N ASN A 37 16.06 -13.50 15.25
CA ASN A 37 15.85 -13.38 13.82
C ASN A 37 15.26 -12.01 13.45
N PHE A 38 15.82 -11.37 12.42
CA PHE A 38 15.41 -10.00 11.99
C PHE A 38 13.92 -9.91 11.63
N ASN A 39 13.40 -10.82 10.80
CA ASN A 39 11.99 -10.83 10.42
C ASN A 39 11.08 -11.01 11.63
N SER A 40 11.41 -11.97 12.54
CA SER A 40 10.65 -12.17 13.78
C SER A 40 10.65 -10.93 14.69
N ARG A 41 11.76 -10.19 14.71
CA ARG A 41 11.86 -8.90 15.43
C ARG A 41 10.95 -7.84 14.82
N CYS A 42 10.91 -7.76 13.48
CA CYS A 42 10.02 -6.86 12.77
C CYS A 42 8.56 -7.24 13.01
N ASN A 43 8.22 -8.53 12.94
CA ASN A 43 6.88 -9.04 13.24
C ASN A 43 6.44 -8.65 14.65
N TYR A 44 7.29 -8.90 15.65
CA TYR A 44 6.98 -8.51 17.03
C TYR A 44 6.76 -7.00 17.15
N PHE A 45 7.66 -6.20 16.58
CA PHE A 45 7.59 -4.75 16.70
C PHE A 45 6.33 -4.17 16.02
N VAL A 46 5.99 -4.64 14.81
CA VAL A 46 4.77 -4.22 14.09
C VAL A 46 3.52 -4.65 14.85
N ALA A 47 3.47 -5.90 15.36
CA ALA A 47 2.31 -6.40 16.10
C ALA A 47 2.02 -5.60 17.38
N HIS A 48 3.07 -5.07 18.01
CA HIS A 48 2.99 -4.40 19.32
C HIS A 48 3.21 -2.89 19.26
N TYR A 49 3.35 -2.30 18.07
CA TYR A 49 3.72 -0.89 17.89
C TYR A 49 2.82 0.06 18.68
N TRP A 50 1.52 -0.17 18.68
CA TRP A 50 0.51 0.70 19.29
C TRP A 50 0.08 0.26 20.72
N ASP A 51 0.69 -0.76 21.30
CA ASP A 51 0.23 -1.32 22.59
C ASP A 51 0.31 -0.34 23.75
N PHE A 52 1.29 0.54 23.76
CA PHE A 52 1.50 1.55 24.79
C PHE A 52 0.94 2.94 24.42
N ALA A 53 0.27 3.05 23.25
CA ALA A 53 -0.26 4.31 22.77
C ALA A 53 -1.61 4.65 23.45
N ASP A 54 -1.67 5.75 24.19
CA ASP A 54 -2.93 6.40 24.54
C ASP A 54 -3.42 7.20 23.32
N LEU A 55 -4.19 6.54 22.43
CA LEU A 55 -4.64 7.14 21.17
C LEU A 55 -5.40 8.45 21.38
N LYS A 56 -6.10 8.64 22.52
CA LYS A 56 -6.77 9.91 22.81
C LYS A 56 -5.77 11.06 22.94
N LYS A 57 -4.64 10.80 23.60
CA LYS A 57 -3.55 11.78 23.72
C LYS A 57 -2.78 11.90 22.40
N CYS A 58 -2.52 10.79 21.71
CA CYS A 58 -1.81 10.80 20.45
C CYS A 58 -2.50 11.69 19.41
N PHE A 59 -3.81 11.57 19.24
CA PHE A 59 -4.57 12.37 18.29
C PHE A 59 -4.71 13.86 18.69
N SER A 60 -4.34 14.27 19.91
CA SER A 60 -4.29 15.69 20.26
C SER A 60 -3.12 16.43 19.61
N SER A 61 -2.09 15.71 19.14
CA SER A 61 -0.95 16.25 18.42
C SER A 61 -0.86 15.61 17.04
N ARG A 62 -1.52 16.21 16.04
CA ARG A 62 -1.64 15.66 14.68
C ARG A 62 -0.29 15.44 14.00
N ASP A 63 0.66 16.37 14.18
CA ASP A 63 2.00 16.26 13.60
C ASP A 63 2.75 15.05 14.16
N LYS A 64 2.79 14.91 15.49
CA LYS A 64 3.43 13.74 16.13
C LYS A 64 2.74 12.44 15.79
N MET A 65 1.40 12.47 15.63
CA MET A 65 0.65 11.30 15.19
C MET A 65 1.00 10.90 13.75
N THR A 66 1.20 11.90 12.88
CA THR A 66 1.69 11.69 11.52
C THR A 66 3.08 11.04 11.53
N ASP A 67 4.01 11.57 12.30
CA ASP A 67 5.36 11.01 12.43
C ASP A 67 5.34 9.56 12.94
N ALA A 68 4.50 9.28 13.96
CA ALA A 68 4.34 7.93 14.49
C ALA A 68 3.72 6.97 13.46
N PHE A 69 2.77 7.44 12.67
CA PHE A 69 2.16 6.66 11.60
C PHE A 69 3.16 6.38 10.47
N ASP A 70 3.96 7.37 10.06
CA ASP A 70 5.02 7.19 9.07
C ASP A 70 6.09 6.18 9.54
N GLN A 71 6.49 6.23 10.81
CA GLN A 71 7.37 5.22 11.41
C GLN A 71 6.76 3.82 11.40
N TYR A 72 5.48 3.70 11.70
CA TYR A 72 4.74 2.44 11.64
C TYR A 72 4.71 1.86 10.21
N LEU A 73 4.39 2.69 9.20
CA LEU A 73 4.39 2.27 7.81
C LEU A 73 5.77 1.84 7.32
N ALA A 74 6.84 2.54 7.74
CA ALA A 74 8.21 2.24 7.35
C ALA A 74 8.71 0.85 7.78
N LEU A 75 8.08 0.22 8.76
CA LEU A 75 8.43 -1.11 9.27
C LEU A 75 7.69 -2.24 8.56
N MET A 76 6.53 -1.96 8.00
CA MET A 76 5.64 -2.98 7.42
C MET A 76 6.28 -3.82 6.30
N PRO A 77 7.14 -3.27 5.40
CA PRO A 77 7.79 -4.07 4.37
C PRO A 77 8.73 -5.18 4.90
N TYR A 78 9.10 -5.11 6.17
CA TYR A 78 10.01 -6.08 6.80
C TYR A 78 9.31 -7.13 7.67
N ALA A 79 7.98 -7.03 7.78
CA ALA A 79 7.16 -7.97 8.54
C ALA A 79 6.29 -8.83 7.61
N ASP A 80 5.83 -9.95 8.11
CA ASP A 80 4.94 -10.84 7.38
C ASP A 80 3.57 -10.18 7.17
N ALA A 81 2.97 -10.37 5.99
CA ALA A 81 1.72 -9.73 5.61
C ALA A 81 0.57 -9.97 6.60
N ASP A 82 0.46 -11.19 7.12
CA ASP A 82 -0.58 -11.54 8.10
C ASP A 82 -0.43 -10.76 9.40
N VAL A 83 0.81 -10.57 9.85
CA VAL A 83 1.13 -9.77 11.07
C VAL A 83 0.79 -8.30 10.82
N VAL A 84 1.15 -7.77 9.65
CA VAL A 84 0.84 -6.39 9.26
C VAL A 84 -0.67 -6.18 9.25
N TYR A 85 -1.43 -7.06 8.59
CA TYR A 85 -2.88 -6.93 8.49
C TYR A 85 -3.57 -7.03 9.86
N ALA A 86 -3.14 -7.97 10.71
CA ALA A 86 -3.67 -8.08 12.06
C ALA A 86 -3.37 -6.84 12.92
N SER A 87 -2.18 -6.26 12.75
CA SER A 87 -1.78 -5.03 13.44
C SER A 87 -2.60 -3.82 12.98
N VAL A 88 -2.84 -3.68 11.66
CA VAL A 88 -3.71 -2.63 11.10
C VAL A 88 -5.14 -2.77 11.64
N ASP A 89 -5.69 -3.98 11.67
CA ASP A 89 -7.04 -4.22 12.17
C ASP A 89 -7.17 -3.82 13.65
N LYS A 90 -6.21 -4.21 14.48
CA LYS A 90 -6.15 -3.86 15.90
C LYS A 90 -6.05 -2.34 16.11
N PHE A 91 -5.19 -1.68 15.35
CA PHE A 91 -5.05 -0.23 15.38
C PHE A 91 -6.36 0.46 14.98
N MET A 92 -6.95 0.09 13.84
CA MET A 92 -8.18 0.67 13.34
C MET A 92 -9.40 0.40 14.23
N GLN A 93 -9.46 -0.75 14.90
CA GLN A 93 -10.49 -1.03 15.91
C GLN A 93 -10.46 0.00 17.05
N ASN A 94 -9.28 0.44 17.47
CA ASN A 94 -9.11 1.45 18.49
C ASN A 94 -9.40 2.87 17.97
N VAL A 95 -8.95 3.20 16.74
CA VAL A 95 -9.24 4.48 16.07
C VAL A 95 -10.73 4.65 15.81
N SER A 96 -11.44 3.55 15.50
CA SER A 96 -12.87 3.57 15.16
C SER A 96 -13.79 4.13 16.24
N LYS A 97 -13.29 4.34 17.45
CA LYS A 97 -14.08 4.90 18.56
C LYS A 97 -14.49 6.35 18.32
N ARG A 98 -13.75 7.13 17.51
CA ARG A 98 -13.99 8.57 17.28
C ARG A 98 -14.01 8.91 15.78
N PRO A 99 -15.10 9.57 15.28
CA PRO A 99 -15.21 9.91 13.86
C PRO A 99 -14.06 10.77 13.32
N THR A 100 -13.66 11.79 14.08
CA THR A 100 -12.57 12.73 13.69
C THR A 100 -11.21 12.05 13.54
N ASP A 101 -10.97 10.96 14.26
CA ASP A 101 -9.73 10.21 14.19
C ASP A 101 -9.77 9.22 12.99
N VAL A 102 -10.94 8.66 12.72
CA VAL A 102 -11.16 7.85 11.51
C VAL A 102 -10.89 8.68 10.26
N GLU A 103 -11.46 9.89 10.18
CA GLU A 103 -11.25 10.80 9.05
C GLU A 103 -9.77 11.21 8.90
N PHE A 104 -9.11 11.51 10.02
CA PHE A 104 -7.69 11.85 10.00
C PHE A 104 -6.83 10.70 9.46
N ILE A 105 -7.03 9.49 9.98
CA ILE A 105 -6.27 8.31 9.50
C ILE A 105 -6.63 7.98 8.06
N ALA A 106 -7.87 8.15 7.62
CA ALA A 106 -8.26 7.94 6.23
C ALA A 106 -7.50 8.85 5.27
N ASN A 107 -7.45 10.16 5.56
CA ASN A 107 -6.70 11.13 4.77
C ASN A 107 -5.19 10.86 4.82
N LEU A 108 -4.66 10.47 5.97
CA LEU A 108 -3.25 10.15 6.13
C LEU A 108 -2.88 8.88 5.36
N ALA A 109 -3.66 7.82 5.47
CA ALA A 109 -3.47 6.57 4.73
C ALA A 109 -3.47 6.81 3.22
N GLU A 110 -4.45 7.58 2.71
CA GLU A 110 -4.50 7.94 1.30
C GLU A 110 -3.25 8.70 0.85
N SER A 111 -2.84 9.72 1.59
CA SER A 111 -1.67 10.54 1.23
C SER A 111 -0.35 9.76 1.29
N ARG A 112 -0.25 8.74 2.15
CA ARG A 112 0.98 7.98 2.37
C ARG A 112 1.10 6.72 1.51
N MET A 113 -0.02 6.15 1.05
CA MET A 113 -0.02 4.85 0.38
C MET A 113 -0.65 4.84 -1.01
N TYR A 114 -1.51 5.81 -1.34
CA TYR A 114 -2.31 5.79 -2.57
C TYR A 114 -2.06 6.98 -3.51
N ALA A 115 -1.69 8.16 -2.99
CA ALA A 115 -1.40 9.32 -3.83
C ALA A 115 -0.20 9.06 -4.76
N ASP A 116 -0.16 9.72 -5.92
CA ASP A 116 0.91 9.55 -6.94
C ASP A 116 2.33 9.78 -6.37
N THR A 117 2.45 10.60 -5.32
CA THR A 117 3.71 10.91 -4.63
C THR A 117 3.83 10.21 -3.28
N ALA A 118 3.05 9.16 -3.06
CA ALA A 118 3.01 8.46 -1.78
C ALA A 118 4.38 7.84 -1.42
N ALA A 119 4.85 8.11 -0.19
CA ALA A 119 6.14 7.61 0.28
C ALA A 119 6.17 6.09 0.54
N PHE A 120 5.02 5.49 0.82
CA PHE A 120 4.83 4.07 1.15
C PHE A 120 3.80 3.43 0.21
N GLN A 121 3.92 3.69 -1.10
CA GLN A 121 2.94 3.24 -2.08
C GLN A 121 2.68 1.73 -1.97
N SER A 122 1.43 1.36 -1.66
CA SER A 122 1.00 -0.02 -1.53
C SER A 122 -0.53 -0.12 -1.61
N ASP A 123 -1.03 -0.58 -2.73
CA ASP A 123 -2.47 -0.78 -2.95
C ASP A 123 -3.08 -1.77 -1.96
N GLN A 124 -2.38 -2.87 -1.67
CA GLN A 124 -2.86 -3.90 -0.75
C GLN A 124 -2.97 -3.39 0.69
N LEU A 125 -1.95 -2.66 1.14
CA LEU A 125 -1.96 -2.09 2.48
C LEU A 125 -3.00 -0.99 2.60
N TYR A 126 -3.08 -0.10 1.60
CA TYR A 126 -4.11 0.94 1.56
C TYR A 126 -5.51 0.35 1.59
N LEU A 127 -5.76 -0.70 0.79
CA LEU A 127 -7.05 -1.40 0.78
C LEU A 127 -7.40 -1.97 2.17
N ARG A 128 -6.41 -2.52 2.90
CA ARG A 128 -6.64 -2.99 4.27
C ARG A 128 -7.09 -1.87 5.21
N PHE A 129 -6.51 -0.68 5.09
CA PHE A 129 -6.98 0.50 5.83
C PHE A 129 -8.38 0.90 5.41
N LEU A 130 -8.66 0.99 4.09
CA LEU A 130 -9.97 1.36 3.56
C LEU A 130 -11.09 0.44 4.05
N ASP A 131 -10.87 -0.87 4.02
CA ASP A 131 -11.85 -1.85 4.47
C ASP A 131 -12.22 -1.64 5.95
N ASN A 132 -11.23 -1.32 6.78
CA ASN A 132 -11.48 -1.00 8.19
C ASN A 132 -12.17 0.36 8.36
N ILE A 133 -11.78 1.38 7.61
CA ILE A 133 -12.38 2.72 7.63
C ILE A 133 -13.86 2.65 7.26
N LEU A 134 -14.18 1.98 6.16
CA LEU A 134 -15.55 1.86 5.64
C LEU A 134 -16.47 1.06 6.59
N LYS A 135 -15.94 0.04 7.28
CA LYS A 135 -16.68 -0.70 8.32
C LYS A 135 -17.15 0.19 9.48
N THR A 136 -16.46 1.30 9.74
CA THR A 136 -16.83 2.17 10.88
C THR A 136 -18.14 2.91 10.67
N LYS A 137 -18.55 3.17 9.42
CA LYS A 137 -19.71 4.00 9.04
C LYS A 137 -19.70 5.39 9.69
N LYS A 138 -18.50 5.93 9.98
CA LYS A 138 -18.30 7.19 10.70
C LYS A 138 -17.79 8.33 9.84
N LEU A 139 -17.70 8.11 8.54
CA LEU A 139 -17.34 9.13 7.58
C LEU A 139 -18.54 9.98 7.17
N THR A 140 -18.27 11.21 6.74
CA THR A 140 -19.27 12.00 6.02
C THR A 140 -19.62 11.34 4.68
N LYS A 141 -20.84 11.56 4.16
CA LYS A 141 -21.28 10.95 2.89
C LYS A 141 -20.32 11.17 1.72
N PRO A 142 -19.76 12.38 1.48
CA PRO A 142 -18.81 12.59 0.39
C PRO A 142 -17.54 11.75 0.54
N LEU A 143 -16.96 11.67 1.74
CA LEU A 143 -15.79 10.88 2.01
C LEU A 143 -16.07 9.38 1.89
N GLN A 144 -17.21 8.94 2.39
CA GLN A 144 -17.61 7.55 2.27
C GLN A 144 -17.71 7.14 0.80
N SER A 145 -18.43 7.93 -0.05
CA SER A 145 -18.55 7.62 -1.48
C SER A 145 -17.21 7.61 -2.22
N ARG A 146 -16.30 8.53 -1.86
CA ARG A 146 -14.95 8.57 -2.43
C ARG A 146 -14.17 7.30 -2.08
N TYR A 147 -14.15 6.90 -0.82
CA TYR A 147 -13.41 5.73 -0.36
C TYR A 147 -14.06 4.41 -0.80
N GLU A 148 -15.38 4.35 -0.93
CA GLU A 148 -16.07 3.20 -1.54
C GLU A 148 -15.65 3.02 -3.01
N LEU A 149 -15.54 4.11 -3.77
CA LEU A 149 -15.05 4.06 -5.15
C LEU A 149 -13.61 3.56 -5.22
N GLN A 150 -12.71 4.11 -4.41
CA GLN A 150 -11.31 3.68 -4.35
C GLN A 150 -11.18 2.21 -3.94
N SER A 151 -11.91 1.78 -2.90
CA SER A 151 -11.95 0.39 -2.46
C SER A 151 -12.42 -0.54 -3.58
N SER A 152 -13.50 -0.19 -4.28
CA SER A 152 -14.00 -0.97 -5.42
C SER A 152 -12.98 -1.08 -6.56
N GLN A 153 -12.30 0.02 -6.90
CA GLN A 153 -11.26 0.02 -7.92
C GLN A 153 -10.09 -0.89 -7.53
N LEU A 154 -9.61 -0.78 -6.29
CA LEU A 154 -8.51 -1.58 -5.80
C LEU A 154 -8.86 -3.08 -5.70
N HIS A 155 -10.06 -3.42 -5.22
CA HIS A 155 -10.53 -4.82 -5.20
C HIS A 155 -10.58 -5.42 -6.61
N ASN A 156 -11.06 -4.66 -7.60
CA ASN A 156 -11.15 -5.13 -8.99
C ASN A 156 -9.79 -5.24 -9.69
N SER A 157 -8.74 -4.61 -9.14
CA SER A 157 -7.38 -4.60 -9.70
C SER A 157 -6.44 -5.60 -9.04
N GLN A 158 -6.92 -6.41 -8.09
CA GLN A 158 -6.10 -7.41 -7.41
C GLN A 158 -5.72 -8.57 -8.34
N GLU A 159 -4.58 -9.19 -8.04
CA GLU A 159 -4.16 -10.42 -8.70
C GLU A 159 -5.23 -11.51 -8.57
N GLY A 160 -5.49 -12.22 -9.66
CA GLY A 160 -6.53 -13.26 -9.74
C GLY A 160 -7.94 -12.74 -10.04
N MET A 161 -8.15 -11.42 -10.04
CA MET A 161 -9.43 -10.84 -10.46
C MET A 161 -9.55 -10.76 -11.98
N VAL A 162 -10.78 -10.83 -12.47
CA VAL A 162 -11.05 -10.65 -13.90
C VAL A 162 -10.83 -9.18 -14.26
N ALA A 163 -9.96 -8.91 -15.25
CA ALA A 163 -9.71 -7.57 -15.71
C ALA A 163 -11.00 -6.90 -16.24
N PRO A 164 -11.26 -5.63 -15.90
CA PRO A 164 -12.47 -4.95 -16.34
C PRO A 164 -12.51 -4.77 -17.85
N GLU A 165 -13.70 -4.80 -18.44
CA GLU A 165 -13.91 -4.40 -19.82
C GLU A 165 -13.76 -2.88 -19.96
N PHE A 166 -13.16 -2.43 -21.06
CA PHE A 166 -13.05 -1.01 -21.37
C PHE A 166 -13.14 -0.74 -22.86
N SER A 167 -13.57 0.48 -23.21
CA SER A 167 -13.60 0.97 -24.58
C SER A 167 -12.39 1.87 -24.85
N TYR A 168 -11.87 1.83 -26.06
CA TYR A 168 -10.76 2.67 -26.50
C TYR A 168 -10.96 3.17 -27.92
N THR A 169 -10.25 4.23 -28.28
CA THR A 169 -10.23 4.76 -29.65
C THR A 169 -8.88 4.42 -30.28
N ARG A 170 -8.88 3.84 -31.47
CA ARG A 170 -7.66 3.55 -32.23
C ARG A 170 -7.06 4.81 -32.84
N LEU A 171 -5.82 4.74 -33.29
CA LEU A 171 -5.14 5.86 -33.94
C LEU A 171 -5.83 6.32 -35.23
N ASP A 172 -6.58 5.46 -35.90
CA ASP A 172 -7.40 5.77 -37.08
C ASP A 172 -8.78 6.39 -36.74
N GLY A 173 -9.06 6.64 -35.46
CA GLY A 173 -10.32 7.17 -34.95
C GLY A 173 -11.43 6.12 -34.76
N SER A 174 -11.22 4.88 -35.14
CA SER A 174 -12.20 3.82 -34.93
C SER A 174 -12.30 3.42 -33.45
N LYS A 175 -13.50 3.03 -33.02
CA LYS A 175 -13.72 2.55 -31.64
C LYS A 175 -13.42 1.07 -31.53
N GLY A 176 -12.86 0.67 -30.40
CA GLY A 176 -12.64 -0.71 -30.01
C GLY A 176 -13.07 -0.94 -28.58
N SER A 177 -13.18 -2.19 -28.19
CA SER A 177 -13.39 -2.60 -26.80
C SER A 177 -12.45 -3.72 -26.43
N TYR A 178 -11.97 -3.69 -25.21
CA TYR A 178 -11.28 -4.82 -24.60
C TYR A 178 -12.29 -5.62 -23.78
N ARG A 179 -12.23 -6.92 -23.95
CA ARG A 179 -12.92 -7.91 -23.09
C ARG A 179 -11.91 -8.98 -22.70
N PRO A 180 -11.96 -9.43 -21.44
CA PRO A 180 -11.13 -10.57 -21.01
C PRO A 180 -11.36 -11.77 -21.94
N ASP A 181 -10.26 -12.33 -22.43
CA ASP A 181 -10.30 -13.47 -23.36
C ASP A 181 -9.46 -14.61 -22.76
N THR A 182 -10.14 -15.63 -22.26
CA THR A 182 -9.52 -16.83 -21.65
C THR A 182 -8.90 -17.78 -22.68
N THR A 183 -9.12 -17.56 -23.98
CA THR A 183 -8.50 -18.36 -25.04
C THR A 183 -7.06 -17.96 -25.32
N GLN A 184 -6.66 -16.78 -24.86
CA GLN A 184 -5.30 -16.25 -24.98
C GLN A 184 -4.44 -16.75 -23.85
N PHE A 185 -3.16 -17.00 -24.13
CA PHE A 185 -2.19 -17.30 -23.07
C PHE A 185 -1.94 -16.11 -22.16
N ALA A 186 -1.83 -14.90 -22.74
CA ALA A 186 -1.70 -13.67 -22.00
C ALA A 186 -2.19 -12.46 -22.80
N THR A 187 -2.67 -11.45 -22.10
CA THR A 187 -2.91 -10.11 -22.62
C THR A 187 -2.05 -9.12 -21.84
N ILE A 188 -1.28 -8.30 -22.52
CA ILE A 188 -0.47 -7.23 -21.93
C ILE A 188 -1.17 -5.91 -22.20
N ILE A 189 -1.50 -5.18 -21.16
CA ILE A 189 -2.03 -3.80 -21.25
C ILE A 189 -0.93 -2.88 -20.75
N MET A 190 -0.38 -2.07 -21.64
CA MET A 190 0.65 -1.09 -21.34
C MET A 190 0.03 0.31 -21.37
N LEU A 191 0.05 1.00 -20.24
CA LEU A 191 -0.30 2.42 -20.19
C LEU A 191 0.92 3.23 -20.61
N ILE A 192 0.77 4.06 -21.62
CA ILE A 192 1.84 4.89 -22.17
C ILE A 192 1.47 6.37 -22.08
N LYS A 193 2.46 7.20 -21.75
CA LYS A 193 2.33 8.64 -21.81
C LYS A 193 2.97 9.14 -23.11
N PRO A 194 2.21 9.74 -24.05
CA PRO A 194 2.77 10.26 -25.29
C PRO A 194 3.88 11.29 -25.04
N GLY A 195 5.02 11.13 -25.72
CA GLY A 195 6.18 12.01 -25.56
C GLY A 195 7.04 11.76 -24.31
N ASP A 196 6.75 10.72 -23.53
CA ASP A 196 7.59 10.30 -22.41
C ASP A 196 8.62 9.26 -22.86
N SER A 197 9.90 9.56 -22.66
CA SER A 197 11.00 8.70 -23.11
C SER A 197 10.99 7.31 -22.46
N ASN A 198 10.52 7.17 -21.21
CA ASN A 198 10.43 5.89 -20.54
C ASN A 198 9.33 5.02 -21.17
N SER A 199 8.18 5.61 -21.49
CA SER A 199 7.10 4.93 -22.22
C SER A 199 7.54 4.46 -23.60
N ASP A 200 8.25 5.33 -24.34
CA ASP A 200 8.79 4.97 -25.66
C ASP A 200 9.84 3.86 -25.58
N MET A 201 10.76 3.93 -24.62
CA MET A 201 11.76 2.89 -24.38
C MET A 201 11.15 1.56 -23.94
N ALA A 202 10.11 1.57 -23.11
CA ALA A 202 9.41 0.36 -22.70
C ALA A 202 8.72 -0.31 -23.90
N ARG A 203 8.06 0.49 -24.76
CA ARG A 203 7.46 -0.01 -26.00
C ARG A 203 8.51 -0.59 -26.95
N LEU A 204 9.62 0.13 -27.19
CA LEU A 204 10.70 -0.35 -28.05
C LEU A 204 11.33 -1.67 -27.55
N ARG A 205 11.51 -1.82 -26.25
CA ARG A 205 12.01 -3.07 -25.65
C ARG A 205 11.05 -4.22 -25.89
N LEU A 206 9.75 -3.99 -25.76
CA LEU A 206 8.72 -4.99 -25.99
C LEU A 206 8.65 -5.40 -27.47
N ASP A 207 8.75 -4.41 -28.38
CA ASP A 207 8.77 -4.65 -29.83
C ASP A 207 10.05 -5.38 -30.29
N ALA A 208 11.19 -5.12 -29.65
CA ALA A 208 12.47 -5.74 -29.95
C ALA A 208 12.63 -7.15 -29.36
N ASP A 209 11.80 -7.57 -28.41
CA ASP A 209 11.90 -8.91 -27.82
C ASP A 209 11.37 -9.98 -28.79
N TYR A 210 12.30 -10.78 -29.32
CA TYR A 210 12.00 -11.81 -30.28
C TYR A 210 10.96 -12.84 -29.80
N LYS A 211 11.03 -13.25 -28.54
CA LYS A 211 10.09 -14.22 -27.98
C LYS A 211 8.66 -13.63 -27.89
N THR A 212 8.55 -12.40 -27.44
CA THR A 212 7.27 -11.68 -27.40
C THR A 212 6.71 -11.51 -28.81
N ALA A 213 7.52 -11.11 -29.80
CA ALA A 213 7.10 -10.97 -31.19
C ALA A 213 6.55 -12.28 -31.76
N GLN A 214 7.20 -13.42 -31.48
CA GLN A 214 6.68 -14.73 -31.89
C GLN A 214 5.35 -15.10 -31.20
N LEU A 215 5.19 -14.82 -29.93
CA LEU A 215 3.94 -15.09 -29.19
C LEU A 215 2.79 -14.22 -29.73
N VAL A 216 3.07 -12.97 -30.08
CA VAL A 216 2.08 -12.08 -30.71
C VAL A 216 1.72 -12.59 -32.10
N LYS A 217 2.71 -12.95 -32.93
CA LYS A 217 2.49 -13.47 -34.28
C LYS A 217 1.70 -14.78 -34.29
N SER A 218 1.90 -15.63 -33.28
CA SER A 218 1.14 -16.88 -33.12
C SER A 218 -0.26 -16.68 -32.55
N GLY A 219 -0.66 -15.45 -32.20
CA GLY A 219 -1.95 -15.13 -31.59
C GLY A 219 -2.09 -15.56 -30.13
N ARG A 220 -1.00 -16.00 -29.50
CA ARG A 220 -1.02 -16.44 -28.07
C ARG A 220 -0.99 -15.24 -27.11
N VAL A 221 -0.39 -14.13 -27.51
CA VAL A 221 -0.32 -12.91 -26.72
C VAL A 221 -0.93 -11.76 -27.52
N LYS A 222 -1.75 -10.95 -26.84
CA LYS A 222 -2.21 -9.65 -27.36
C LYS A 222 -1.57 -8.52 -26.53
N ILE A 223 -1.23 -7.43 -27.21
CA ILE A 223 -0.67 -6.23 -26.57
C ILE A 223 -1.54 -5.04 -26.91
N TYR A 224 -1.97 -4.33 -25.87
CA TYR A 224 -2.67 -3.05 -25.99
C TYR A 224 -1.79 -1.95 -25.40
N CYS A 225 -1.36 -1.00 -26.24
CA CYS A 225 -0.69 0.22 -25.78
C CYS A 225 -1.75 1.33 -25.73
N ILE A 226 -2.05 1.80 -24.54
CA ILE A 226 -3.14 2.75 -24.28
C ILE A 226 -2.57 4.04 -23.74
N ALA A 227 -2.88 5.15 -24.39
CA ALA A 227 -2.66 6.49 -23.87
C ALA A 227 -3.94 6.98 -23.22
N PRO A 228 -3.90 7.48 -21.96
CA PRO A 228 -5.05 8.06 -21.26
C PRO A 228 -5.48 9.40 -21.89
#